data_8bbcfe885c637a5b8addb169151148cb
#
_entry.id   8bbcfe885c637a5b8addb169151148cb
#
_cell.length_a   1.000
_cell.length_b   1.000
_cell.length_c   1.000
_cell.angle_alpha   90.00
_cell.angle_beta   90.00
_cell.angle_gamma   90.00
#
_symmetry.space_group_name_H-M   'P 1'
#
loop_
_entity.id
_entity.type
_entity.pdbx_description
1 polymer ?
#
loop_
_entity_poly.entity_id
_entity_poly.type
_entity_poly.pdbx_seq_one_letter_code
_entity_poly.pdbx_strand_id
1 'polypeptide(L)'
;MITSSCPPSRPAAVLARAALAALVALGAPVAAQAAVVDVTVTVSNLAPANGIAFAPLHVGFHGGGFDAFDLGAVATTPIVSVAEGGAGGAWQAAFAAADPTATRGTVGALLLPGASGSLVLRVDTALNPLFTFAGMVVPSNDFFIGNDNPAEYRVFDATGALSIPSITVRAGEIWDAGSEVFDPAAAAFVGDNGLRTPQGSVVAFNFAELAAFNGLTTGAGYTFNSGLAAASEVYRISFEVTPVPEPASLAMLTAGLLGIGALARRRRAAADDTALTAA
;
A
#
# COMPACT_ATOMS: atom_id res chain seq x y z
N MET A 1 -8.97 -6.52 -90.27
CA MET A 1 -8.02 -5.96 -89.26
C MET A 1 -8.68 -6.02 -87.88
N ILE A 2 -8.34 -7.00 -87.11
CA ILE A 2 -8.85 -7.18 -85.75
C ILE A 2 -7.66 -6.95 -84.79
N THR A 3 -7.65 -5.88 -84.04
CA THR A 3 -6.64 -5.59 -83.04
C THR A 3 -7.11 -6.11 -81.69
N SER A 4 -6.43 -7.15 -81.22
CA SER A 4 -6.61 -7.73 -79.88
C SER A 4 -5.86 -6.85 -78.82
N SER A 5 -6.58 -6.32 -77.87
CA SER A 5 -5.99 -5.61 -76.68
C SER A 5 -5.98 -6.56 -75.51
N CYS A 6 -4.79 -6.80 -75.01
CA CYS A 6 -4.53 -7.58 -73.76
C CYS A 6 -4.65 -6.64 -72.55
N PRO A 7 -5.35 -7.01 -71.48
CA PRO A 7 -5.39 -6.19 -70.24
C PRO A 7 -4.15 -6.45 -69.36
N PRO A 8 -3.67 -5.47 -68.63
CA PRO A 8 -2.49 -5.63 -67.76
C PRO A 8 -2.81 -6.34 -66.48
N SER A 9 -1.94 -7.26 -66.10
CA SER A 9 -1.92 -8.03 -64.86
C SER A 9 -1.73 -7.15 -63.61
N ARG A 10 -2.59 -7.32 -62.63
CA ARG A 10 -2.52 -6.66 -61.31
C ARG A 10 -2.05 -7.63 -60.22
N PRO A 11 -0.75 -7.75 -59.91
CA PRO A 11 -0.34 -8.45 -58.69
C PRO A 11 0.18 -7.52 -57.56
N ALA A 12 0.39 -6.21 -57.80
CA ALA A 12 1.05 -5.34 -56.79
C ALA A 12 0.15 -4.85 -55.65
N ALA A 13 -1.17 -4.84 -55.81
CA ALA A 13 -2.09 -4.26 -54.83
C ALA A 13 -2.41 -5.18 -53.63
N VAL A 14 -2.22 -6.50 -53.73
CA VAL A 14 -2.55 -7.47 -52.68
C VAL A 14 -1.44 -7.53 -51.61
N LEU A 15 -0.19 -7.38 -51.99
CA LEU A 15 0.96 -7.40 -51.06
C LEU A 15 1.05 -6.15 -50.17
N ALA A 16 0.59 -4.99 -50.64
CA ALA A 16 0.58 -3.73 -49.85
C ALA A 16 -0.47 -3.77 -48.73
N ARG A 17 -1.61 -4.45 -48.94
CA ARG A 17 -2.67 -4.56 -47.92
C ARG A 17 -2.30 -5.53 -46.78
N ALA A 18 -1.53 -6.55 -47.04
CA ALA A 18 -1.07 -7.49 -46.01
C ALA A 18 0.02 -6.88 -45.09
N ALA A 19 0.86 -5.99 -45.60
CA ALA A 19 1.88 -5.30 -44.83
C ALA A 19 1.29 -4.23 -43.93
N LEU A 20 0.23 -3.53 -44.37
CA LEU A 20 -0.44 -2.50 -43.54
C LEU A 20 -1.26 -3.11 -42.40
N ALA A 21 -1.87 -4.27 -42.59
CA ALA A 21 -2.60 -5.00 -41.53
C ALA A 21 -1.68 -5.51 -40.42
N ALA A 22 -0.44 -5.87 -40.73
CA ALA A 22 0.56 -6.30 -39.76
C ALA A 22 1.11 -5.14 -38.92
N LEU A 23 1.15 -3.90 -39.42
CA LEU A 23 1.60 -2.73 -38.69
C LEU A 23 0.52 -2.20 -37.73
N VAL A 24 -0.76 -2.36 -38.04
CA VAL A 24 -1.88 -1.93 -37.17
C VAL A 24 -2.03 -2.85 -35.96
N ALA A 25 -1.63 -4.14 -36.07
CA ALA A 25 -1.68 -5.09 -34.96
C ALA A 25 -0.59 -4.81 -33.86
N LEU A 26 0.45 -4.04 -34.18
CA LEU A 26 1.51 -3.66 -33.24
C LEU A 26 1.20 -2.38 -32.43
N GLY A 27 0.11 -1.70 -32.73
CA GLY A 27 -0.32 -0.47 -32.09
C GLY A 27 -1.57 -0.63 -31.22
N ALA A 28 -1.92 -1.85 -30.79
CA ALA A 28 -2.94 -2.03 -29.76
C ALA A 28 -2.45 -1.34 -28.48
N PRO A 29 -3.22 -0.42 -27.88
CA PRO A 29 -2.86 0.12 -26.58
C PRO A 29 -2.69 -1.07 -25.65
N VAL A 30 -1.50 -1.24 -25.09
CA VAL A 30 -1.31 -2.12 -23.94
C VAL A 30 -2.20 -1.48 -22.88
N ALA A 31 -3.34 -2.09 -22.59
CA ALA A 31 -4.15 -1.71 -21.45
C ALA A 31 -3.19 -1.66 -20.27
N ALA A 32 -3.14 -0.53 -19.57
CA ALA A 32 -2.32 -0.40 -18.40
C ALA A 32 -2.74 -1.52 -17.45
N GLN A 33 -1.93 -2.57 -17.41
CA GLN A 33 -2.15 -3.68 -16.51
C GLN A 33 -1.74 -3.17 -15.15
N ALA A 34 -2.62 -3.32 -14.17
CA ALA A 34 -2.32 -3.01 -12.80
C ALA A 34 -0.95 -3.60 -12.44
N ALA A 35 -0.04 -2.73 -12.09
CA ALA A 35 1.34 -3.13 -11.89
C ALA A 35 1.50 -3.65 -10.46
N VAL A 36 2.17 -4.77 -10.32
CA VAL A 36 2.75 -5.15 -9.04
C VAL A 36 3.95 -4.24 -8.81
N VAL A 37 3.96 -3.53 -7.68
CA VAL A 37 5.02 -2.58 -7.32
C VAL A 37 5.58 -2.91 -5.94
N ASP A 38 6.82 -2.52 -5.67
CA ASP A 38 7.35 -2.49 -4.33
C ASP A 38 7.07 -1.10 -3.73
N VAL A 39 6.36 -1.08 -2.60
CA VAL A 39 6.00 0.14 -1.87
C VAL A 39 6.84 0.20 -0.60
N THR A 40 7.68 1.23 -0.48
CA THR A 40 8.34 1.55 0.78
C THR A 40 7.38 2.40 1.62
N VAL A 41 6.92 1.84 2.73
CA VAL A 41 6.14 2.54 3.75
C VAL A 41 7.11 3.03 4.81
N THR A 42 7.26 4.34 4.93
CA THR A 42 8.09 4.98 5.96
C THR A 42 7.19 5.67 6.97
N VAL A 43 7.42 5.39 8.25
CA VAL A 43 6.69 6.02 9.37
C VAL A 43 7.64 6.90 10.17
N SER A 44 7.14 8.04 10.64
CA SER A 44 7.92 9.01 11.40
C SER A 44 7.10 9.55 12.58
N ASN A 45 7.68 9.50 13.77
CA ASN A 45 7.13 10.17 14.94
C ASN A 45 7.53 11.66 14.92
N LEU A 46 6.55 12.53 14.75
CA LEU A 46 6.71 13.99 14.66
C LEU A 46 6.50 14.70 16.01
N ALA A 47 6.20 13.96 17.08
CA ALA A 47 6.00 14.54 18.39
C ALA A 47 7.26 15.29 18.87
N PRO A 48 7.09 16.35 19.69
CA PRO A 48 8.22 17.06 20.25
C PRO A 48 9.05 16.17 21.18
N ALA A 49 10.28 16.57 21.45
CA ALA A 49 11.15 15.86 22.39
C ALA A 49 10.43 15.65 23.74
N ASN A 50 10.61 14.48 24.33
CA ASN A 50 9.93 14.02 25.55
C ASN A 50 8.39 13.85 25.41
N GLY A 51 7.85 13.92 24.19
CA GLY A 51 6.45 13.70 23.89
C GLY A 51 6.08 12.22 23.75
N ILE A 52 4.97 11.99 23.04
CA ILE A 52 4.43 10.65 22.82
C ILE A 52 5.36 9.80 21.97
N ALA A 53 5.37 8.51 22.25
CA ALA A 53 5.99 7.49 21.39
C ALA A 53 4.90 6.60 20.79
N PHE A 54 5.28 5.82 19.78
CA PHE A 54 4.37 4.91 19.07
C PHE A 54 4.94 3.50 19.10
N ALA A 55 4.11 2.52 19.43
CA ALA A 55 4.41 1.11 19.21
C ALA A 55 4.53 0.83 17.70
N PRO A 56 5.00 -0.37 17.28
CA PRO A 56 5.06 -0.73 15.87
C PRO A 56 3.72 -0.51 15.17
N LEU A 57 3.75 0.09 13.97
CA LEU A 57 2.56 0.31 13.16
C LEU A 57 2.20 -0.93 12.35
N HIS A 58 0.97 -1.42 12.53
CA HIS A 58 0.41 -2.50 11.73
C HIS A 58 -0.29 -1.90 10.52
N VAL A 59 0.02 -2.40 9.31
CA VAL A 59 -0.42 -1.81 8.04
C VAL A 59 -0.93 -2.87 7.08
N GLY A 60 -1.83 -2.46 6.18
CA GLY A 60 -2.28 -3.28 5.07
C GLY A 60 -2.75 -2.48 3.87
N PHE A 61 -2.33 -2.93 2.66
CA PHE A 61 -2.93 -2.54 1.39
C PHE A 61 -3.99 -3.56 1.03
N HIS A 62 -5.21 -3.12 0.62
CA HIS A 62 -6.37 -3.99 0.49
C HIS A 62 -7.40 -3.49 -0.52
N GLY A 63 -8.41 -4.34 -0.79
CA GLY A 63 -9.53 -4.04 -1.69
C GLY A 63 -10.75 -3.38 -1.02
N GLY A 64 -10.73 -3.16 0.30
CA GLY A 64 -11.83 -2.55 1.07
C GLY A 64 -12.60 -3.52 1.96
N GLY A 65 -12.16 -4.78 2.07
CA GLY A 65 -12.86 -5.82 2.83
C GLY A 65 -12.63 -5.79 4.34
N PHE A 66 -11.66 -5.05 4.84
CA PHE A 66 -11.31 -5.02 6.27
C PHE A 66 -11.65 -3.69 6.91
N ASP A 67 -12.64 -3.71 7.79
CA ASP A 67 -12.99 -2.65 8.71
C ASP A 67 -12.52 -3.02 10.11
N ALA A 68 -11.70 -2.16 10.73
CA ALA A 68 -11.03 -2.47 11.98
C ALA A 68 -11.85 -2.06 13.20
N PHE A 69 -12.53 -0.91 13.13
CA PHE A 69 -13.34 -0.33 14.21
C PHE A 69 -14.24 0.78 13.67
N ASP A 70 -15.22 1.17 14.47
CA ASP A 70 -16.14 2.30 14.21
C ASP A 70 -16.13 3.28 15.38
N LEU A 71 -16.11 4.58 15.08
CA LEU A 71 -16.32 5.65 16.06
C LEU A 71 -17.69 5.46 16.75
N GLY A 72 -17.70 5.47 18.07
CA GLY A 72 -18.91 5.30 18.87
C GLY A 72 -19.36 3.85 19.05
N ALA A 73 -18.64 2.87 18.50
CA ALA A 73 -18.83 1.45 18.80
C ALA A 73 -17.81 0.95 19.83
N VAL A 74 -18.09 -0.18 20.46
CA VAL A 74 -17.13 -0.86 21.35
C VAL A 74 -15.99 -1.39 20.49
N ALA A 75 -14.74 -1.16 20.93
CA ALA A 75 -13.56 -1.60 20.21
C ALA A 75 -13.55 -3.12 19.97
N THR A 76 -13.17 -3.52 18.76
CA THR A 76 -13.00 -4.94 18.42
C THR A 76 -11.80 -5.55 19.16
N THR A 77 -11.81 -6.85 19.42
CA THR A 77 -10.66 -7.55 20.04
C THR A 77 -9.32 -7.27 19.34
N PRO A 78 -9.23 -7.24 17.99
CA PRO A 78 -8.01 -6.81 17.28
C PRO A 78 -7.54 -5.41 17.67
N ILE A 79 -8.43 -4.42 17.78
CA ILE A 79 -8.09 -3.05 18.16
C ILE A 79 -7.68 -2.97 19.63
N VAL A 80 -8.42 -3.63 20.53
CA VAL A 80 -8.04 -3.73 21.96
C VAL A 80 -6.61 -4.25 22.10
N SER A 81 -6.26 -5.33 21.38
CA SER A 81 -4.89 -5.88 21.40
C SER A 81 -3.82 -4.90 20.92
N VAL A 82 -4.13 -4.07 19.93
CA VAL A 82 -3.23 -3.02 19.46
C VAL A 82 -3.16 -1.88 20.48
N ALA A 83 -4.30 -1.36 20.93
CA ALA A 83 -4.41 -0.17 21.76
C ALA A 83 -3.80 -0.36 23.16
N GLU A 84 -3.97 -1.54 23.78
CA GLU A 84 -3.50 -1.85 25.13
C GLU A 84 -2.05 -2.35 25.17
N GLY A 85 -1.59 -3.03 24.11
CA GLY A 85 -0.30 -3.72 24.14
C GLY A 85 0.60 -3.50 22.93
N GLY A 86 0.16 -2.74 21.91
CA GLY A 86 0.87 -2.62 20.65
C GLY A 86 0.96 -3.93 19.88
N ALA A 87 0.14 -4.94 20.23
CA ALA A 87 0.22 -6.29 19.70
C ALA A 87 -0.65 -6.46 18.45
N GLY A 88 -0.03 -6.58 17.28
CA GLY A 88 -0.75 -6.67 16.01
C GLY A 88 -1.19 -8.07 15.58
N GLY A 89 -0.89 -9.12 16.32
CA GLY A 89 -1.16 -10.49 15.88
C GLY A 89 -2.65 -10.75 15.57
N ALA A 90 -3.54 -10.31 16.45
CA ALA A 90 -4.99 -10.44 16.26
C ALA A 90 -5.49 -9.55 15.10
N TRP A 91 -4.96 -8.32 14.98
CA TRP A 91 -5.30 -7.40 13.89
C TRP A 91 -4.87 -7.95 12.53
N GLN A 92 -3.65 -8.46 12.40
CA GLN A 92 -3.13 -9.06 11.17
C GLN A 92 -3.93 -10.30 10.77
N ALA A 93 -4.37 -11.12 11.74
CA ALA A 93 -5.17 -12.32 11.50
C ALA A 93 -6.59 -11.95 11.04
N ALA A 94 -7.24 -10.98 11.69
CA ALA A 94 -8.56 -10.49 11.29
C ALA A 94 -8.53 -9.87 9.89
N PHE A 95 -7.49 -9.08 9.59
CA PHE A 95 -7.30 -8.52 8.26
C PHE A 95 -7.15 -9.62 7.19
N ALA A 96 -6.33 -10.65 7.45
CA ALA A 96 -6.16 -11.77 6.54
C ALA A 96 -7.46 -12.53 6.25
N ALA A 97 -8.30 -12.64 7.26
CA ALA A 97 -9.59 -13.33 7.13
C ALA A 97 -10.60 -12.52 6.33
N ALA A 98 -10.61 -11.20 6.51
CA ALA A 98 -11.52 -10.29 5.82
C ALA A 98 -11.09 -10.02 4.37
N ASP A 99 -9.79 -9.88 4.10
CA ASP A 99 -9.24 -9.68 2.76
C ASP A 99 -8.01 -10.58 2.56
N PRO A 100 -8.20 -11.79 2.00
CA PRO A 100 -7.10 -12.73 1.74
C PRO A 100 -6.09 -12.25 0.69
N THR A 101 -6.46 -11.26 -0.14
CA THR A 101 -5.58 -10.68 -1.17
C THR A 101 -4.73 -9.53 -0.65
N ALA A 102 -5.02 -9.02 0.55
CA ALA A 102 -4.33 -7.90 1.15
C ALA A 102 -2.84 -8.17 1.37
N THR A 103 -2.02 -7.16 1.08
CA THR A 103 -0.61 -7.16 1.45
C THR A 103 -0.44 -6.43 2.78
N ARG A 104 0.13 -7.12 3.77
CA ARG A 104 0.15 -6.67 5.17
C ARG A 104 1.54 -6.75 5.77
N GLY A 105 1.78 -5.93 6.80
CA GLY A 105 3.03 -5.95 7.52
C GLY A 105 3.00 -5.15 8.81
N THR A 106 4.17 -5.07 9.46
CA THR A 106 4.39 -4.27 10.66
C THR A 106 5.62 -3.42 10.45
N VAL A 107 5.47 -2.12 10.61
CA VAL A 107 6.53 -1.13 10.34
C VAL A 107 7.17 -0.66 11.64
N GLY A 108 8.49 -0.69 11.68
CA GLY A 108 9.28 -0.14 12.78
C GLY A 108 9.26 -0.98 14.05
N ALA A 109 9.81 -0.38 15.10
CA ALA A 109 9.77 -0.84 16.49
C ALA A 109 9.08 0.25 17.32
N LEU A 110 9.34 0.35 18.62
CA LEU A 110 8.94 1.51 19.40
C LEU A 110 9.62 2.76 18.84
N LEU A 111 8.83 3.70 18.32
CA LEU A 111 9.30 4.96 17.76
C LEU A 111 9.23 6.06 18.81
N LEU A 112 10.37 6.41 19.38
CA LEU A 112 10.52 7.57 20.25
C LEU A 112 10.34 8.87 19.45
N PRO A 113 10.10 10.03 20.09
CA PRO A 113 10.02 11.33 19.42
C PRO A 113 11.17 11.56 18.44
N GLY A 114 10.86 11.90 17.19
CA GLY A 114 11.83 12.10 16.10
C GLY A 114 12.35 10.83 15.42
N ALA A 115 12.00 9.64 15.91
CA ALA A 115 12.41 8.39 15.27
C ALA A 115 11.57 8.05 14.05
N SER A 116 12.14 7.24 13.16
CA SER A 116 11.49 6.73 11.94
C SER A 116 11.80 5.24 11.74
N GLY A 117 10.94 4.57 10.98
CA GLY A 117 11.13 3.20 10.54
C GLY A 117 10.53 2.97 9.15
N SER A 118 10.92 1.91 8.47
CA SER A 118 10.38 1.60 7.13
C SER A 118 10.20 0.12 6.91
N LEU A 119 9.33 -0.22 5.96
CA LEU A 119 9.05 -1.57 5.48
C LEU A 119 8.76 -1.51 3.98
N VAL A 120 9.27 -2.47 3.22
CA VAL A 120 8.93 -2.63 1.80
C VAL A 120 7.86 -3.72 1.68
N LEU A 121 6.77 -3.40 0.99
CA LEU A 121 5.66 -4.31 0.71
C LEU A 121 5.47 -4.42 -0.81
N ARG A 122 5.24 -5.64 -1.29
CA ARG A 122 4.89 -5.89 -2.70
C ARG A 122 3.40 -5.84 -2.87
N VAL A 123 2.90 -4.86 -3.63
CA VAL A 123 1.48 -4.54 -3.75
C VAL A 123 1.01 -4.67 -5.19
N ASP A 124 -0.09 -5.39 -5.40
CA ASP A 124 -0.88 -5.30 -6.62
C ASP A 124 -1.82 -4.10 -6.49
N THR A 125 -1.54 -3.04 -7.23
CA THR A 125 -2.25 -1.75 -7.11
C THR A 125 -3.71 -1.77 -7.57
N ALA A 126 -4.12 -2.77 -8.37
CA ALA A 126 -5.51 -2.95 -8.78
C ALA A 126 -6.33 -3.68 -7.72
N LEU A 127 -5.76 -4.70 -7.12
CA LEU A 127 -6.45 -5.48 -6.09
C LEU A 127 -6.44 -4.75 -4.74
N ASN A 128 -5.36 -4.03 -4.43
CA ASN A 128 -5.10 -3.45 -3.12
C ASN A 128 -4.82 -1.93 -3.18
N PRO A 129 -5.76 -1.11 -3.70
CA PRO A 129 -5.55 0.33 -3.84
C PRO A 129 -5.74 1.12 -2.55
N LEU A 130 -6.33 0.53 -1.51
CA LEU A 130 -6.66 1.16 -0.24
C LEU A 130 -5.62 0.82 0.83
N PHE A 131 -5.49 1.68 1.83
CA PHE A 131 -4.55 1.51 2.93
C PHE A 131 -5.22 1.69 4.28
N THR A 132 -5.01 0.74 5.18
CA THR A 132 -5.48 0.76 6.56
C THR A 132 -4.31 0.50 7.51
N PHE A 133 -4.34 1.17 8.66
CA PHE A 133 -3.31 1.04 9.68
C PHE A 133 -3.87 1.10 11.08
N ALA A 134 -3.12 0.55 12.04
CA ALA A 134 -3.35 0.71 13.47
C ALA A 134 -2.05 0.63 14.25
N GLY A 135 -1.89 1.46 15.29
CA GLY A 135 -0.70 1.46 16.15
C GLY A 135 -0.98 2.13 17.49
N MET A 136 -0.45 1.56 18.58
CA MET A 136 -0.61 2.09 19.92
C MET A 136 0.18 3.40 20.10
N VAL A 137 -0.42 4.33 20.82
CA VAL A 137 0.22 5.59 21.30
C VAL A 137 0.57 5.43 22.77
N VAL A 138 1.79 5.78 23.15
CA VAL A 138 2.23 5.73 24.54
C VAL A 138 2.85 7.06 25.01
N PRO A 139 2.70 7.49 26.30
CA PRO A 139 2.00 6.75 27.34
C PRO A 139 0.47 6.78 27.16
N SER A 140 -0.18 5.68 27.47
CA SER A 140 -1.64 5.60 27.56
C SER A 140 -2.09 4.29 28.19
N ASN A 141 -3.37 4.19 28.52
CA ASN A 141 -4.02 2.94 28.85
C ASN A 141 -4.33 2.18 27.54
N ASP A 142 -5.05 2.81 26.59
CA ASP A 142 -5.55 2.19 25.38
C ASP A 142 -5.68 3.18 24.20
N PHE A 143 -4.74 4.13 24.08
CA PHE A 143 -4.73 5.03 22.93
C PHE A 143 -4.09 4.39 21.70
N PHE A 144 -4.66 4.71 20.54
CA PHE A 144 -4.13 4.25 19.26
C PHE A 144 -4.34 5.27 18.15
N ILE A 145 -3.63 5.09 17.05
CA ILE A 145 -3.87 5.75 15.76
C ILE A 145 -4.36 4.72 14.76
N GLY A 146 -5.25 5.11 13.86
CA GLY A 146 -5.83 4.26 12.83
C GLY A 146 -6.87 5.01 12.02
N ASN A 147 -7.36 4.43 10.96
CA ASN A 147 -8.49 4.96 10.18
C ASN A 147 -9.75 4.15 10.46
N ASP A 148 -10.83 4.86 10.77
CA ASP A 148 -12.19 4.35 11.00
C ASP A 148 -12.80 3.79 9.70
N ASN A 149 -12.71 4.57 8.63
CA ASN A 149 -13.25 4.16 7.34
C ASN A 149 -12.20 3.40 6.51
N PRO A 150 -12.42 2.13 6.15
CA PRO A 150 -11.47 1.35 5.36
C PRO A 150 -11.24 1.91 3.94
N ALA A 151 -12.14 2.75 3.43
CA ALA A 151 -11.99 3.40 2.13
C ALA A 151 -11.39 4.81 2.18
N GLU A 152 -10.99 5.29 3.36
CA GLU A 152 -10.49 6.65 3.58
C GLU A 152 -9.23 6.95 2.75
N TYR A 153 -8.26 6.04 2.78
CA TYR A 153 -6.97 6.25 2.13
C TYR A 153 -6.84 5.41 0.85
N ARG A 154 -7.32 5.97 -0.27
CA ARG A 154 -7.05 5.38 -1.58
C ARG A 154 -5.66 5.81 -2.06
N VAL A 155 -4.67 5.00 -1.73
CA VAL A 155 -3.25 5.26 -2.03
C VAL A 155 -2.94 5.13 -3.51
N PHE A 156 -3.64 4.25 -4.23
CA PHE A 156 -3.51 4.10 -5.67
C PHE A 156 -4.79 4.49 -6.40
N ASP A 157 -4.64 5.22 -7.49
CA ASP A 157 -5.76 5.55 -8.39
C ASP A 157 -6.14 4.35 -9.29
N ALA A 158 -7.13 4.57 -10.18
CA ALA A 158 -7.61 3.54 -11.10
C ALA A 158 -6.57 3.10 -12.15
N THR A 159 -5.49 3.85 -12.32
CA THR A 159 -4.37 3.52 -13.22
C THR A 159 -3.23 2.80 -12.49
N GLY A 160 -3.32 2.65 -11.17
CA GLY A 160 -2.28 2.09 -10.32
C GLY A 160 -1.18 3.09 -9.95
N ALA A 161 -1.37 4.37 -10.26
CA ALA A 161 -0.42 5.42 -9.88
C ALA A 161 -0.65 5.86 -8.43
N LEU A 162 0.44 6.26 -7.75
CA LEU A 162 0.38 6.80 -6.40
C LEU A 162 -0.42 8.10 -6.36
N SER A 163 -1.53 8.13 -5.64
CA SER A 163 -2.42 9.29 -5.49
C SER A 163 -2.25 10.00 -4.14
N ILE A 164 -1.90 9.25 -3.09
CA ILE A 164 -1.63 9.78 -1.75
C ILE A 164 -0.16 9.50 -1.41
N PRO A 165 0.74 10.52 -1.44
CA PRO A 165 2.16 10.31 -1.14
C PRO A 165 2.44 10.21 0.36
N SER A 166 1.57 10.75 1.22
CA SER A 166 1.69 10.64 2.68
C SER A 166 0.37 10.88 3.39
N ILE A 167 0.25 10.26 4.58
CA ILE A 167 -0.83 10.47 5.55
C ILE A 167 -0.19 11.12 6.76
N THR A 168 -0.83 12.15 7.32
CA THR A 168 -0.39 12.80 8.55
C THR A 168 -1.50 12.70 9.59
N VAL A 169 -1.17 12.17 10.77
CA VAL A 169 -2.08 12.08 11.92
C VAL A 169 -1.79 13.25 12.87
N ARG A 170 -2.84 13.89 13.34
CA ARG A 170 -2.77 14.96 14.34
C ARG A 170 -3.10 14.46 15.75
N ALA A 171 -2.69 15.20 16.77
CA ALA A 171 -2.98 14.82 18.15
C ALA A 171 -4.48 14.69 18.45
N GLY A 172 -5.32 15.55 17.84
CA GLY A 172 -6.78 15.46 17.96
C GLY A 172 -7.41 14.28 17.25
N GLU A 173 -6.64 13.52 16.48
CA GLU A 173 -7.05 12.31 15.75
C GLU A 173 -6.53 11.03 16.45
N ILE A 174 -6.02 11.14 17.68
CA ILE A 174 -5.68 9.98 18.51
C ILE A 174 -6.97 9.42 19.10
N TRP A 175 -7.19 8.14 18.86
CA TRP A 175 -8.32 7.38 19.35
C TRP A 175 -8.05 6.84 20.76
N ASP A 176 -9.09 6.81 21.57
CA ASP A 176 -9.23 6.07 22.83
C ASP A 176 -10.11 4.85 22.51
N ALA A 177 -9.63 3.65 22.77
CA ALA A 177 -10.37 2.42 22.48
C ALA A 177 -11.54 2.19 23.46
N GLY A 178 -11.55 2.88 24.61
CA GLY A 178 -12.53 2.71 25.67
C GLY A 178 -12.51 1.31 26.29
N SER A 179 -11.40 0.60 26.16
CA SER A 179 -11.25 -0.77 26.64
C SER A 179 -10.65 -0.87 28.04
N GLU A 180 -9.94 0.17 28.49
CA GLU A 180 -9.39 0.29 29.84
C GLU A 180 -9.88 1.56 30.57
N VAL A 181 -10.05 1.42 31.90
CA VAL A 181 -10.30 2.59 32.75
C VAL A 181 -9.06 3.46 32.76
N PHE A 182 -9.24 4.76 32.54
CA PHE A 182 -8.15 5.73 32.61
C PHE A 182 -7.50 5.73 34.00
N ASP A 183 -6.25 5.30 34.09
CA ASP A 183 -5.43 5.30 35.30
C ASP A 183 -3.95 5.47 34.92
N PRO A 184 -3.32 6.61 35.20
CA PRO A 184 -1.89 6.81 34.93
C PRO A 184 -0.97 5.80 35.61
N ALA A 185 -1.38 5.18 36.74
CA ALA A 185 -0.58 4.17 37.41
C ALA A 185 -0.58 2.83 36.68
N ALA A 186 -1.61 2.57 35.85
CA ALA A 186 -1.75 1.36 35.05
C ALA A 186 -1.32 1.58 33.58
N ALA A 187 -1.06 2.82 33.17
CA ALA A 187 -0.78 3.17 31.78
C ALA A 187 0.54 2.57 31.28
N ALA A 188 0.52 2.05 30.07
CA ALA A 188 1.71 1.58 29.37
C ALA A 188 2.75 2.69 29.27
N PHE A 189 4.04 2.30 29.40
CA PHE A 189 5.19 3.16 29.22
C PHE A 189 5.54 4.10 30.40
N VAL A 190 4.59 4.36 31.32
CA VAL A 190 4.83 5.19 32.54
C VAL A 190 4.37 4.51 33.82
N GLY A 191 3.48 3.54 33.77
CA GLY A 191 2.91 2.81 34.88
C GLY A 191 3.16 1.30 34.80
N ASP A 192 2.38 0.55 35.56
CA ASP A 192 2.39 -0.92 35.58
C ASP A 192 1.12 -1.48 34.91
N ASN A 193 1.27 -1.97 33.68
CA ASN A 193 0.17 -2.59 32.92
C ASN A 193 -0.51 -3.76 33.63
N GLY A 194 0.13 -4.34 34.66
CA GLY A 194 -0.48 -5.37 35.50
C GLY A 194 -1.64 -4.86 36.37
N LEU A 195 -1.76 -3.53 36.54
CA LEU A 195 -2.79 -2.88 37.34
C LEU A 195 -4.01 -2.46 36.52
N ARG A 196 -4.03 -2.72 35.20
CA ARG A 196 -5.11 -2.30 34.31
C ARG A 196 -6.48 -2.82 34.74
N THR A 197 -7.50 -2.01 34.56
CA THR A 197 -8.89 -2.35 34.81
C THR A 197 -9.68 -2.30 33.50
N PRO A 198 -10.26 -3.44 33.04
CA PRO A 198 -11.04 -3.46 31.81
C PRO A 198 -12.25 -2.53 31.88
N GLN A 199 -12.54 -1.90 30.75
CA GLN A 199 -13.71 -1.06 30.54
C GLN A 199 -14.40 -1.48 29.23
N GLY A 200 -15.69 -1.30 29.11
CA GLY A 200 -16.47 -1.58 27.90
C GLY A 200 -17.11 -0.32 27.32
N SER A 201 -16.31 0.75 27.21
CA SER A 201 -16.75 2.01 26.62
C SER A 201 -16.63 1.97 25.09
N VAL A 202 -16.98 3.05 24.42
CA VAL A 202 -16.93 3.15 22.97
C VAL A 202 -15.66 3.86 22.52
N VAL A 203 -15.23 3.58 21.29
CA VAL A 203 -14.13 4.29 20.64
C VAL A 203 -14.47 5.77 20.48
N ALA A 204 -13.58 6.63 20.91
CA ALA A 204 -13.75 8.08 20.88
C ALA A 204 -12.41 8.80 20.67
N PHE A 205 -12.43 10.12 20.47
CA PHE A 205 -11.24 10.96 20.53
C PHE A 205 -11.03 11.50 21.94
N ASN A 206 -9.89 11.24 22.54
CA ASN A 206 -9.63 11.67 23.94
C ASN A 206 -8.17 12.09 24.21
N PHE A 207 -7.49 12.73 23.24
CA PHE A 207 -6.07 13.10 23.42
C PHE A 207 -5.82 14.03 24.64
N ALA A 208 -6.84 14.66 25.21
CA ALA A 208 -6.71 15.55 26.36
C ALA A 208 -6.16 14.81 27.60
N GLU A 209 -6.41 13.52 27.72
CA GLU A 209 -5.89 12.69 28.82
C GLU A 209 -4.35 12.58 28.81
N LEU A 210 -3.68 12.78 27.66
CA LEU A 210 -2.23 12.81 27.58
C LEU A 210 -1.59 13.80 28.59
N ALA A 211 -2.29 14.87 28.93
CA ALA A 211 -1.80 15.86 29.88
C ALA A 211 -1.60 15.30 31.30
N ALA A 212 -2.36 14.26 31.68
CA ALA A 212 -2.24 13.64 33.00
C ALA A 212 -0.96 12.82 33.18
N PHE A 213 -0.28 12.45 32.10
CA PHE A 213 1.01 11.76 32.13
C PHE A 213 2.20 12.73 32.27
N ASN A 214 2.00 14.07 32.17
CA ASN A 214 3.06 15.06 32.27
C ASN A 214 3.80 14.94 33.60
N GLY A 215 5.13 14.93 33.55
CA GLY A 215 6.00 14.81 34.72
C GLY A 215 6.30 13.35 35.09
N LEU A 216 5.64 12.34 34.51
CA LEU A 216 5.96 10.93 34.78
C LEU A 216 7.21 10.50 34.00
N THR A 217 7.96 9.57 34.57
CA THR A 217 9.13 8.98 33.90
C THR A 217 8.67 7.83 33.00
N THR A 218 9.06 7.90 31.74
CA THR A 218 8.74 6.87 30.76
C THR A 218 9.66 5.66 30.86
N GLY A 219 9.24 4.53 30.30
CA GLY A 219 10.08 3.33 30.16
C GLY A 219 11.35 3.55 29.31
N ALA A 220 11.44 4.63 28.54
CA ALA A 220 12.63 5.05 27.82
C ALA A 220 13.53 6.01 28.64
N GLY A 221 13.15 6.34 29.88
CA GLY A 221 13.96 7.10 30.82
C GLY A 221 13.88 8.62 30.71
N TYR A 222 12.97 9.18 29.92
CA TYR A 222 12.71 10.63 29.89
C TYR A 222 11.47 11.01 30.68
N THR A 223 11.40 12.25 31.14
CA THR A 223 10.21 12.81 31.77
C THR A 223 9.22 13.24 30.69
N PHE A 224 8.04 12.65 30.69
CA PHE A 224 7.02 12.93 29.68
C PHE A 224 6.47 14.33 29.74
N ASN A 225 6.32 14.96 28.61
CA ASN A 225 5.62 16.22 28.40
C ASN A 225 4.84 16.15 27.10
N SER A 226 3.51 16.17 27.16
CA SER A 226 2.67 16.07 25.96
C SER A 226 2.94 17.21 24.99
N GLY A 227 2.94 18.46 25.47
CA GLY A 227 3.25 19.66 24.66
C GLY A 227 2.41 19.82 23.40
N LEU A 228 1.25 19.14 23.29
CA LEU A 228 0.45 19.00 22.08
C LEU A 228 -0.81 19.86 22.13
N ALA A 229 -1.11 20.51 20.99
CA ALA A 229 -2.43 21.00 20.64
C ALA A 229 -3.12 19.98 19.72
N ALA A 230 -4.46 20.02 19.62
CA ALA A 230 -5.21 19.12 18.75
C ALA A 230 -4.72 19.13 17.29
N ALA A 231 -4.28 20.29 16.79
CA ALA A 231 -3.77 20.45 15.42
C ALA A 231 -2.29 20.05 15.25
N SER A 232 -1.58 19.68 16.34
CA SER A 232 -0.17 19.26 16.25
C SER A 232 -0.05 17.99 15.43
N GLU A 233 0.79 17.99 14.38
CA GLU A 233 1.14 16.78 13.66
C GLU A 233 2.00 15.89 14.56
N VAL A 234 1.60 14.64 14.73
CA VAL A 234 2.28 13.71 15.66
C VAL A 234 2.86 12.48 14.95
N TYR A 235 2.28 12.10 13.79
CA TYR A 235 2.74 10.95 13.06
C TYR A 235 2.60 11.14 11.55
N ARG A 236 3.56 10.63 10.80
CA ARG A 236 3.49 10.64 9.33
C ARG A 236 3.79 9.27 8.78
N ILE A 237 2.97 8.84 7.81
CA ILE A 237 3.16 7.65 7.00
C ILE A 237 3.42 8.14 5.58
N SER A 238 4.56 7.78 4.98
CA SER A 238 4.93 8.18 3.61
C SER A 238 5.08 6.95 2.74
N PHE A 239 4.74 7.10 1.45
CA PHE A 239 4.79 6.03 0.46
C PHE A 239 5.75 6.40 -0.66
N GLU A 240 6.66 5.48 -0.98
CA GLU A 240 7.53 5.55 -2.15
C GLU A 240 7.33 4.29 -2.98
N VAL A 241 7.11 4.44 -4.28
CA VAL A 241 6.79 3.34 -5.19
C VAL A 241 7.96 3.07 -6.11
N THR A 242 8.41 1.82 -6.14
CA THR A 242 9.44 1.33 -7.07
C THR A 242 8.81 0.28 -7.99
N PRO A 243 8.87 0.46 -9.32
CA PRO A 243 8.40 -0.55 -10.25
C PRO A 243 9.17 -1.86 -10.06
N VAL A 244 8.43 -2.96 -10.02
CA VAL A 244 9.06 -4.29 -10.09
C VAL A 244 9.34 -4.59 -11.56
N PRO A 245 10.61 -4.86 -11.96
CA PRO A 245 10.92 -5.22 -13.34
C PRO A 245 10.10 -6.42 -13.77
N GLU A 246 9.40 -6.31 -14.91
CA GLU A 246 8.66 -7.45 -15.47
C GLU A 246 9.61 -8.63 -15.70
N PRO A 247 9.17 -9.86 -15.44
CA PRO A 247 9.98 -11.03 -15.73
C PRO A 247 10.48 -10.98 -17.17
N ALA A 248 11.73 -11.40 -17.40
CA ALA A 248 12.35 -11.47 -18.73
C ALA A 248 11.52 -12.25 -19.78
N SER A 249 10.43 -12.89 -19.39
CA SER A 249 9.45 -13.60 -20.24
C SER A 249 8.86 -12.71 -21.34
N LEU A 250 8.56 -11.43 -21.09
CA LEU A 250 8.08 -10.51 -22.15
C LEU A 250 9.20 -10.17 -23.15
N ALA A 251 10.43 -9.95 -22.65
CA ALA A 251 11.60 -9.77 -23.51
C ALA A 251 11.90 -11.03 -24.35
N MET A 252 11.77 -12.20 -23.76
CA MET A 252 11.94 -13.49 -24.45
C MET A 252 10.81 -13.75 -25.47
N LEU A 253 9.56 -13.39 -25.15
CA LEU A 253 8.44 -13.50 -26.08
C LEU A 253 8.64 -12.58 -27.29
N THR A 254 9.03 -11.33 -27.09
CA THR A 254 9.33 -10.39 -28.17
C THR A 254 10.52 -10.85 -29.02
N ALA A 255 11.60 -11.31 -28.40
CA ALA A 255 12.75 -11.88 -29.09
C ALA A 255 12.37 -13.14 -29.89
N GLY A 256 11.52 -14.01 -29.32
CA GLY A 256 10.99 -15.19 -29.97
C GLY A 256 10.16 -14.85 -31.22
N LEU A 257 9.23 -13.89 -31.13
CA LEU A 257 8.41 -13.42 -32.23
C LEU A 257 9.25 -12.76 -33.33
N LEU A 258 10.25 -11.96 -32.97
CA LEU A 258 11.20 -11.38 -33.94
C LEU A 258 12.02 -12.47 -34.66
N GLY A 259 12.46 -13.48 -33.91
CA GLY A 259 13.19 -14.64 -34.44
C GLY A 259 12.34 -15.44 -35.47
N ILE A 260 11.08 -15.71 -35.13
CA ILE A 260 10.14 -16.39 -36.03
C ILE A 260 9.90 -15.55 -37.28
N GLY A 261 9.71 -14.23 -37.15
CA GLY A 261 9.54 -13.30 -38.25
C GLY A 261 10.75 -13.27 -39.20
N ALA A 262 11.96 -13.29 -38.65
CA ALA A 262 13.20 -13.32 -39.42
C ALA A 262 13.37 -14.65 -40.19
N LEU A 263 13.05 -15.76 -39.53
CA LEU A 263 13.07 -17.11 -40.19
C LEU A 263 12.03 -17.22 -41.33
N ALA A 264 10.84 -16.69 -41.14
CA ALA A 264 9.79 -16.67 -42.15
C ALA A 264 10.21 -15.82 -43.35
N ARG A 265 10.88 -14.68 -43.15
CA ARG A 265 11.44 -13.84 -44.23
C ARG A 265 12.53 -14.59 -45.01
N ARG A 266 13.47 -15.26 -44.33
CA ARG A 266 14.55 -16.05 -44.98
C ARG A 266 13.99 -17.18 -45.84
N ARG A 267 12.96 -17.89 -45.37
CA ARG A 267 12.32 -18.97 -46.14
C ARG A 267 11.63 -18.45 -47.40
N ARG A 268 10.98 -17.29 -47.37
CA ARG A 268 10.36 -16.67 -48.54
C ARG A 268 11.40 -16.21 -49.55
N ALA A 269 12.48 -15.56 -49.10
CA ALA A 269 13.57 -15.16 -50.01
C ALA A 269 14.24 -16.36 -50.69
N ALA A 270 14.44 -17.48 -49.99
CA ALA A 270 14.99 -18.69 -50.58
C ALA A 270 14.03 -19.38 -51.58
N ALA A 271 12.72 -19.28 -51.38
CA ALA A 271 11.71 -19.80 -52.34
C ALA A 271 11.64 -18.96 -53.62
N ASP A 272 11.76 -17.63 -53.50
CA ASP A 272 11.78 -16.71 -54.65
C ASP A 272 13.04 -16.91 -55.50
N ASP A 273 14.21 -17.16 -54.88
CA ASP A 273 15.49 -17.39 -55.58
C ASP A 273 15.48 -18.75 -56.33
N THR A 274 14.79 -19.75 -55.76
CA THR A 274 14.64 -21.08 -56.44
C THR A 274 13.69 -21.01 -57.65
N ALA A 275 12.70 -20.12 -57.62
CA ALA A 275 11.77 -19.92 -58.73
C ALA A 275 12.41 -19.17 -59.90
N LEU A 276 13.37 -18.25 -59.60
CA LEU A 276 14.12 -17.52 -60.64
C LEU A 276 15.17 -18.36 -61.36
N THR A 277 15.70 -19.42 -60.74
CA THR A 277 16.69 -20.33 -61.39
C THR A 277 16.07 -21.46 -62.16
N ALA A 278 14.76 -21.64 -62.10
CA ALA A 278 14.01 -22.72 -62.81
C ALA A 278 13.29 -22.20 -64.06
N ALA A 279 13.39 -20.95 -64.44
CA ALA A 279 12.83 -20.34 -65.66
C ALA A 279 13.95 -20.01 -66.68
#